data_7d6f99de2a9d26fdbab41e0ca883046f
#
_entry.id   7d6f99de2a9d26fdbab41e0ca883046f
#
_cell.length_a   1.000
_cell.length_b   1.000
_cell.length_c   1.000
_cell.angle_alpha   90.00
_cell.angle_beta   90.00
_cell.angle_gamma   90.00
#
_symmetry.space_group_name_H-M   'P 1'
#
loop_
_entity.id
_entity.type
_entity.pdbx_description
1 polymer ?
#
loop_
_entity_poly.entity_id
_entity_poly.type
_entity_poly.pdbx_seq_one_letter_code
_entity_poly.pdbx_strand_id
1 'polypeptide(L)'
;MTADRDVFLESQLRSGSITVRDFIRGLLLSERFYRGYILCNSNERIVEQVIGRVLGRPVYNSEEVLSWSIVIAGQGFAKFIDLILDGSEYMDRFGYDSMPLQINRLIPGQAIGELPIYQKLPRYSEYWRDKLISSKMMMSIDQFNAYSLRRASVASLIYDKPEGRALTIWTLLLSIGSISALIIVLSIFNATFTVR
;
A
#
# COMPACT_ATOMS: atom_id res chain seq x y z
N MET A 1 16.02 -13.90 20.06
CA MET A 1 16.80 -13.66 18.83
C MET A 1 16.98 -14.90 17.95
N THR A 2 17.14 -16.10 18.50
CA THR A 2 17.23 -17.34 17.69
C THR A 2 15.94 -17.71 16.96
N ALA A 3 14.78 -17.37 17.50
CA ALA A 3 13.47 -17.65 16.91
C ALA A 3 13.17 -16.84 15.64
N ASP A 4 13.99 -15.83 15.32
CA ASP A 4 13.74 -14.88 14.23
C ASP A 4 14.65 -15.12 13.02
N ARG A 5 15.47 -16.15 13.06
CA ARG A 5 16.42 -16.49 11.99
C ARG A 5 15.76 -17.37 10.94
N ASP A 6 15.97 -17.03 9.69
CA ASP A 6 15.65 -17.91 8.58
C ASP A 6 16.88 -18.76 8.24
N VAL A 7 16.93 -19.94 8.88
CA VAL A 7 18.08 -20.87 8.76
C VAL A 7 18.30 -21.33 7.32
N PHE A 8 17.21 -21.44 6.54
CA PHE A 8 17.30 -21.86 5.15
C PHE A 8 17.98 -20.80 4.27
N LEU A 9 17.54 -19.55 4.35
CA LEU A 9 18.16 -18.44 3.62
C LEU A 9 19.61 -18.22 4.05
N GLU A 10 19.90 -18.30 5.37
CA GLU A 10 21.27 -18.19 5.89
C GLU A 10 22.18 -19.29 5.37
N SER A 11 21.68 -20.54 5.26
CA SER A 11 22.42 -21.64 4.72
C SER A 11 22.77 -21.45 3.24
N GLN A 12 21.79 -20.97 2.45
CA GLN A 12 22.01 -20.67 1.03
C GLN A 12 23.02 -19.55 0.83
N LEU A 13 22.96 -18.50 1.64
CA LEU A 13 23.95 -17.42 1.60
C LEU A 13 25.35 -17.94 1.97
N ARG A 14 25.45 -18.77 3.01
CA ARG A 14 26.73 -19.33 3.45
C ARG A 14 27.35 -20.28 2.43
N SER A 15 26.53 -21.01 1.69
CA SER A 15 27.00 -21.87 0.59
C SER A 15 27.31 -21.11 -0.70
N GLY A 16 27.01 -19.80 -0.76
CA GLY A 16 27.20 -18.98 -1.96
C GLY A 16 26.20 -19.30 -3.08
N SER A 17 25.09 -20.00 -2.77
CA SER A 17 24.07 -20.33 -3.77
C SER A 17 23.15 -19.15 -4.10
N ILE A 18 23.08 -18.15 -3.24
CA ILE A 18 22.34 -16.90 -3.44
C ILE A 18 23.25 -15.71 -3.16
N THR A 19 22.96 -14.57 -3.81
CA THR A 19 23.63 -13.31 -3.54
C THR A 19 23.13 -12.66 -2.25
N VAL A 20 23.87 -11.69 -1.72
CA VAL A 20 23.41 -10.90 -0.56
C VAL A 20 22.12 -10.16 -0.92
N ARG A 21 21.98 -9.66 -2.14
CA ARG A 21 20.76 -9.03 -2.65
C ARG A 21 19.56 -10.00 -2.58
N ASP A 22 19.73 -11.23 -3.04
CA ASP A 22 18.66 -12.24 -3.02
C ASP A 22 18.30 -12.66 -1.59
N PHE A 23 19.29 -12.71 -0.72
CA PHE A 23 19.08 -12.94 0.71
C PHE A 23 18.22 -11.84 1.33
N ILE A 24 18.52 -10.58 1.04
CA ILE A 24 17.72 -9.42 1.52
C ILE A 24 16.30 -9.49 0.97
N ARG A 25 16.15 -9.81 -0.32
CA ARG A 25 14.85 -10.03 -0.95
C ARG A 25 14.06 -11.11 -0.22
N GLY A 26 14.68 -12.25 0.05
CA GLY A 26 14.07 -13.34 0.79
C GLY A 26 13.62 -12.95 2.20
N LEU A 27 14.45 -12.21 2.94
CA LEU A 27 14.10 -11.69 4.26
C LEU A 27 12.90 -10.74 4.24
N LEU A 28 12.84 -9.84 3.27
CA LEU A 28 11.74 -8.88 3.12
C LEU A 28 10.43 -9.54 2.70
N LEU A 29 10.50 -10.63 1.95
CA LEU A 29 9.35 -11.42 1.53
C LEU A 29 8.99 -12.55 2.52
N SER A 30 9.74 -12.69 3.60
CA SER A 30 9.47 -13.71 4.62
C SER A 30 8.13 -13.49 5.31
N GLU A 31 7.48 -14.57 5.71
CA GLU A 31 6.22 -14.53 6.47
C GLU A 31 6.37 -13.69 7.75
N ARG A 32 7.53 -13.74 8.37
CA ARG A 32 7.81 -12.97 9.57
C ARG A 32 7.83 -11.45 9.31
N PHE A 33 8.48 -11.02 8.24
CA PHE A 33 8.46 -9.61 7.85
C PHE A 33 7.04 -9.17 7.47
N TYR A 34 6.32 -10.02 6.75
CA TYR A 34 4.94 -9.77 6.37
C TYR A 34 4.04 -9.56 7.60
N ARG A 35 4.09 -10.48 8.56
CA ARG A 35 3.29 -10.38 9.79
C ARG A 35 3.69 -9.19 10.67
N GLY A 36 4.99 -8.97 10.83
CA GLY A 36 5.51 -7.98 11.77
C GLY A 36 5.50 -6.55 11.25
N TYR A 37 5.52 -6.35 9.93
CA TYR A 37 5.69 -5.02 9.36
C TYR A 37 4.66 -4.64 8.29
N ILE A 38 4.11 -5.60 7.55
CA ILE A 38 3.19 -5.28 6.45
C ILE A 38 1.75 -5.26 6.95
N LEU A 39 1.31 -6.31 7.63
CA LEU A 39 -0.08 -6.43 8.11
C LEU A 39 -0.49 -5.35 9.13
N CYS A 40 0.46 -4.77 9.82
CA CYS A 40 0.19 -3.79 10.89
C CYS A 40 0.42 -2.33 10.48
N ASN A 41 0.82 -2.06 9.23
CA ASN A 41 1.17 -0.72 8.79
C ASN A 41 0.44 -0.32 7.51
N SER A 42 0.27 1.00 7.31
CA SER A 42 -0.19 1.55 6.03
C SER A 42 0.90 1.41 4.95
N ASN A 43 0.51 1.47 3.68
CA ASN A 43 1.46 1.41 2.56
C ASN A 43 2.53 2.51 2.66
N GLU A 44 2.17 3.72 3.06
CA GLU A 44 3.11 4.81 3.27
C GLU A 44 4.17 4.44 4.31
N ARG A 45 3.73 3.84 5.41
CA ARG A 45 4.62 3.42 6.48
C ARG A 45 5.52 2.26 6.07
N ILE A 46 5.00 1.34 5.27
CA ILE A 46 5.78 0.24 4.69
C ILE A 46 6.89 0.81 3.80
N VAL A 47 6.59 1.80 2.96
CA VAL A 47 7.58 2.49 2.12
C VAL A 47 8.71 3.09 2.96
N GLU A 48 8.38 3.88 3.98
CA GLU A 48 9.38 4.46 4.88
C GLU A 48 10.26 3.42 5.56
N GLN A 49 9.65 2.32 6.03
CA GLN A 49 10.35 1.24 6.71
C GLN A 49 11.28 0.47 5.77
N VAL A 50 10.88 0.23 4.54
CA VAL A 50 11.68 -0.50 3.56
C VAL A 50 12.81 0.36 3.01
N ILE A 51 12.51 1.58 2.58
CA ILE A 51 13.54 2.51 2.07
C ILE A 51 14.60 2.75 3.14
N GLY A 52 14.18 3.00 4.38
CA GLY A 52 15.12 3.21 5.48
C GLY A 52 16.03 2.01 5.77
N ARG A 53 15.58 0.78 5.53
CA ARG A 53 16.39 -0.45 5.73
C ARG A 53 17.22 -0.82 4.52
N VAL A 54 16.63 -0.72 3.34
CA VAL A 54 17.24 -1.23 2.09
C VAL A 54 18.16 -0.20 1.47
N LEU A 55 17.73 1.06 1.37
CA LEU A 55 18.54 2.14 0.83
C LEU A 55 19.36 2.88 1.89
N GLY A 56 19.09 2.64 3.17
CA GLY A 56 19.82 3.25 4.27
C GLY A 56 19.61 4.76 4.44
N ARG A 57 18.60 5.33 3.77
CA ARG A 57 18.26 6.76 3.82
C ARG A 57 16.79 6.99 4.20
N PRO A 58 16.42 8.17 4.70
CA PRO A 58 15.02 8.54 4.80
C PRO A 58 14.41 8.72 3.40
N VAL A 59 13.10 8.67 3.30
CA VAL A 59 12.38 9.12 2.11
C VAL A 59 12.63 10.61 1.88
N TYR A 60 12.76 11.04 0.62
CA TYR A 60 13.07 12.43 0.30
C TYR A 60 11.87 13.36 0.56
N ASN A 61 10.68 12.94 0.14
CA ASN A 61 9.47 13.75 0.24
C ASN A 61 8.21 12.87 0.25
N SER A 62 7.06 13.51 0.44
CA SER A 62 5.76 12.85 0.41
C SER A 62 5.40 12.27 -0.97
N GLU A 63 5.93 12.84 -2.05
CA GLU A 63 5.67 12.35 -3.40
C GLU A 63 6.35 11.00 -3.65
N GLU A 64 7.57 10.81 -3.14
CA GLU A 64 8.25 9.52 -3.18
C GLU A 64 7.44 8.45 -2.43
N VAL A 65 6.96 8.78 -1.22
CA VAL A 65 6.11 7.89 -0.43
C VAL A 65 4.84 7.53 -1.18
N LEU A 66 4.17 8.52 -1.76
CA LEU A 66 2.94 8.31 -2.52
C LEU A 66 3.18 7.43 -3.76
N SER A 67 4.24 7.72 -4.53
CA SER A 67 4.58 6.96 -5.73
C SER A 67 4.81 5.48 -5.42
N TRP A 68 5.59 5.18 -4.40
CA TRP A 68 5.82 3.80 -3.98
C TRP A 68 4.59 3.15 -3.35
N SER A 69 3.77 3.89 -2.62
CA SER A 69 2.52 3.34 -2.06
C SER A 69 1.51 2.96 -3.16
N ILE A 70 1.49 3.69 -4.28
CA ILE A 70 0.70 3.34 -5.46
C ILE A 70 1.22 2.03 -6.09
N VAL A 71 2.55 1.86 -6.18
CA VAL A 71 3.13 0.60 -6.67
C VAL A 71 2.74 -0.57 -5.79
N ILE A 72 2.81 -0.43 -4.46
CA ILE A 72 2.39 -1.48 -3.51
C ILE A 72 0.91 -1.81 -3.70
N ALA A 73 0.05 -0.81 -3.84
CA ALA A 73 -1.38 -0.99 -4.00
C ALA A 73 -1.77 -1.65 -5.35
N GLY A 74 -1.07 -1.28 -6.43
CA GLY A 74 -1.40 -1.73 -7.78
C GLY A 74 -0.68 -3.02 -8.21
N GLN A 75 0.58 -3.19 -7.82
CA GLN A 75 1.44 -4.30 -8.28
C GLN A 75 1.85 -5.27 -7.16
N GLY A 76 1.55 -4.91 -5.93
CA GLY A 76 1.86 -5.71 -4.75
C GLY A 76 3.25 -5.45 -4.16
N PHE A 77 3.43 -5.94 -2.93
CA PHE A 77 4.63 -5.70 -2.15
C PHE A 77 5.89 -6.36 -2.77
N ALA A 78 5.78 -7.57 -3.32
CA ALA A 78 6.92 -8.27 -3.92
C ALA A 78 7.51 -7.46 -5.10
N LYS A 79 6.65 -6.91 -5.96
CA LYS A 79 7.10 -6.08 -7.08
C LYS A 79 7.77 -4.78 -6.63
N PHE A 80 7.25 -4.17 -5.55
CA PHE A 80 7.88 -3.01 -4.94
C PHE A 80 9.31 -3.31 -4.48
N ILE A 81 9.52 -4.45 -3.79
CA ILE A 81 10.85 -4.89 -3.36
C ILE A 81 11.78 -5.11 -4.57
N ASP A 82 11.29 -5.79 -5.60
CA ASP A 82 12.08 -6.04 -6.81
C ASP A 82 12.52 -4.72 -7.46
N LEU A 83 11.61 -3.76 -7.59
CA LEU A 83 11.92 -2.45 -8.17
C LEU A 83 12.95 -1.65 -7.35
N ILE A 84 12.92 -1.74 -6.03
CA ILE A 84 13.91 -1.07 -5.18
C ILE A 84 15.28 -1.75 -5.32
N LEU A 85 15.33 -3.09 -5.27
CA LEU A 85 16.57 -3.84 -5.33
C LEU A 85 17.20 -3.81 -6.73
N ASP A 86 16.41 -3.67 -7.79
CA ASP A 86 16.88 -3.51 -9.18
C ASP A 86 17.14 -2.04 -9.53
N GLY A 87 16.75 -1.12 -8.65
CA GLY A 87 16.94 0.30 -8.86
C GLY A 87 18.43 0.69 -8.90
N SER A 88 18.77 1.66 -9.75
CA SER A 88 20.16 2.15 -9.89
C SER A 88 20.73 2.59 -8.54
N GLU A 89 19.93 3.25 -7.70
CA GLU A 89 20.37 3.71 -6.38
C GLU A 89 20.88 2.56 -5.48
N TYR A 90 20.19 1.41 -5.48
CA TYR A 90 20.62 0.25 -4.72
C TYR A 90 21.85 -0.40 -5.36
N MET A 91 21.81 -0.60 -6.68
CA MET A 91 22.86 -1.31 -7.41
C MET A 91 24.18 -0.54 -7.42
N ASP A 92 24.15 0.79 -7.56
CA ASP A 92 25.36 1.64 -7.54
C ASP A 92 26.03 1.69 -6.16
N ARG A 93 25.24 1.52 -5.09
CA ARG A 93 25.75 1.62 -3.71
C ARG A 93 26.16 0.30 -3.11
N PHE A 94 25.41 -0.75 -3.36
CA PHE A 94 25.56 -2.03 -2.68
C PHE A 94 25.84 -3.19 -3.65
N GLY A 95 25.34 -3.10 -4.88
CA GLY A 95 25.50 -4.18 -5.85
C GLY A 95 24.82 -5.47 -5.40
N TYR A 96 25.40 -6.60 -5.78
CA TYR A 96 24.86 -7.94 -5.47
C TYR A 96 25.34 -8.50 -4.15
N ASP A 97 26.54 -8.14 -3.70
CA ASP A 97 27.26 -8.87 -2.64
C ASP A 97 27.50 -8.04 -1.38
N SER A 98 27.06 -6.78 -1.35
CA SER A 98 27.23 -5.92 -0.19
C SER A 98 25.94 -5.79 0.61
N MET A 99 26.08 -5.79 1.95
CA MET A 99 24.96 -5.53 2.85
C MET A 99 24.60 -4.04 2.86
N PRO A 100 23.30 -3.69 2.82
CA PRO A 100 22.87 -2.33 2.97
C PRO A 100 23.31 -1.73 4.30
N LEU A 101 23.99 -0.60 4.21
CA LEU A 101 24.43 0.18 5.37
C LEU A 101 23.59 1.46 5.50
N GLN A 102 23.30 1.82 6.75
CA GLN A 102 22.62 3.07 7.05
C GLN A 102 23.54 4.25 6.78
N ILE A 103 23.01 5.27 6.12
CA ILE A 103 23.68 6.56 5.98
C ILE A 103 23.48 7.29 7.30
N ASN A 104 24.43 7.14 8.21
CA ASN A 104 24.42 7.84 9.47
C ASN A 104 25.09 9.21 9.32
N ARG A 105 24.38 10.25 9.70
CA ARG A 105 24.95 11.58 9.80
C ARG A 105 25.79 11.63 11.07
N LEU A 106 27.11 11.72 10.91
CA LEU A 106 28.00 12.00 12.04
C LEU A 106 27.95 13.48 12.35
N ILE A 107 27.53 13.82 13.56
CA ILE A 107 27.56 15.21 14.03
C ILE A 107 28.95 15.48 14.57
N PRO A 108 29.66 16.50 14.10
CA PRO A 108 31.00 16.84 14.63
C PRO A 108 30.99 17.00 16.15
N GLY A 109 31.90 16.31 16.82
CA GLY A 109 32.02 16.35 18.29
C GLY A 109 31.18 15.33 19.06
N GLN A 110 30.39 14.49 18.40
CA GLN A 110 29.68 13.37 19.02
C GLN A 110 30.32 12.04 18.66
N ALA A 111 30.51 11.16 19.63
CA ALA A 111 31.07 9.82 19.43
C ALA A 111 30.06 8.83 18.81
N ILE A 112 28.76 9.15 18.84
CA ILE A 112 27.68 8.31 18.35
C ILE A 112 26.97 9.07 17.25
N GLY A 113 26.87 8.47 16.06
CA GLY A 113 26.08 9.01 14.97
C GLY A 113 24.57 9.01 15.25
N GLU A 114 23.78 9.55 14.35
CA GLU A 114 22.32 9.53 14.46
C GLU A 114 21.78 8.10 14.59
N LEU A 115 20.71 7.95 15.34
CA LEU A 115 19.99 6.68 15.43
C LEU A 115 19.53 6.25 14.02
N PRO A 116 19.58 4.93 13.71
CA PRO A 116 19.08 4.42 12.46
C PRO A 116 17.63 4.88 12.20
N ILE A 117 17.34 5.22 10.95
CA ILE A 117 16.06 5.82 10.53
C ILE A 117 14.87 4.99 11.02
N TYR A 118 14.94 3.65 10.87
CA TYR A 118 13.89 2.74 11.30
C TYR A 118 13.71 2.68 12.83
N GLN A 119 14.66 3.16 13.62
CA GLN A 119 14.53 3.24 15.08
C GLN A 119 13.84 4.53 15.54
N LYS A 120 13.88 5.58 14.71
CA LYS A 120 13.21 6.86 15.01
C LYS A 120 11.69 6.75 14.86
N LEU A 121 11.22 5.75 14.14
CA LEU A 121 9.81 5.59 13.80
C LEU A 121 9.10 4.69 14.81
N PRO A 122 7.84 4.97 15.19
CA PRO A 122 7.07 4.09 16.08
C PRO A 122 6.97 2.70 15.48
N ARG A 123 7.14 1.69 16.32
CA ARG A 123 7.06 0.29 15.93
C ARG A 123 5.69 -0.25 16.33
N TYR A 124 4.86 -0.48 15.33
CA TYR A 124 3.65 -1.26 15.51
C TYR A 124 3.98 -2.70 15.14
N SER A 125 4.17 -3.56 16.18
CA SER A 125 4.50 -4.99 16.04
C SER A 125 3.24 -5.85 16.11
N GLU A 126 3.42 -7.18 15.95
CA GLU A 126 2.35 -8.17 16.11
C GLU A 126 1.55 -7.98 17.41
N TYR A 127 2.21 -7.62 18.50
CA TYR A 127 1.56 -7.34 19.78
C TYR A 127 0.47 -6.27 19.65
N TRP A 128 0.74 -5.18 18.96
CA TRP A 128 -0.24 -4.11 18.75
C TRP A 128 -1.39 -4.54 17.85
N ARG A 129 -1.08 -5.29 16.79
CA ARG A 129 -2.09 -5.88 15.92
C ARG A 129 -3.04 -6.76 16.72
N ASP A 130 -2.49 -7.69 17.50
CA ASP A 130 -3.29 -8.64 18.29
C ASP A 130 -4.08 -7.93 19.37
N LYS A 131 -3.51 -6.90 19.97
CA LYS A 131 -4.21 -6.04 20.94
C LYS A 131 -5.38 -5.27 20.29
N LEU A 132 -5.19 -4.72 19.11
CA LEU A 132 -6.24 -4.02 18.34
C LEU A 132 -7.36 -4.97 17.90
N ILE A 133 -6.99 -6.16 17.44
CA ILE A 133 -7.95 -7.23 17.09
C ILE A 133 -8.72 -7.66 18.33
N SER A 134 -8.06 -7.92 19.45
CA SER A 134 -8.69 -8.36 20.71
C SER A 134 -9.61 -7.29 21.31
N SER A 135 -9.28 -6.00 21.12
CA SER A 135 -10.11 -4.88 21.57
C SER A 135 -11.30 -4.58 20.67
N LYS A 136 -11.53 -5.38 19.63
CA LYS A 136 -12.55 -5.15 18.57
C LYS A 136 -12.44 -3.79 17.88
N MET A 137 -11.31 -3.12 18.03
CA MET A 137 -11.06 -1.81 17.46
C MET A 137 -10.62 -1.88 15.98
N MET A 138 -10.12 -3.04 15.55
CA MET A 138 -9.88 -3.36 14.15
C MET A 138 -10.90 -4.38 13.66
N MET A 139 -11.43 -4.16 12.47
CA MET A 139 -12.16 -5.18 11.73
C MET A 139 -11.27 -6.41 11.57
N SER A 140 -11.82 -7.61 11.66
CA SER A 140 -11.07 -8.83 11.37
C SER A 140 -10.44 -8.71 9.98
N ILE A 141 -9.30 -9.40 9.78
CA ILE A 141 -8.59 -9.39 8.47
C ILE A 141 -9.54 -9.77 7.34
N ASP A 142 -10.47 -10.68 7.58
CA ASP A 142 -11.50 -11.09 6.60
C ASP A 142 -12.47 -9.95 6.29
N GLN A 143 -12.85 -9.14 7.28
CA GLN A 143 -13.68 -7.95 7.08
C GLN A 143 -12.89 -6.83 6.40
N PHE A 144 -11.61 -6.67 6.72
CA PHE A 144 -10.74 -5.72 6.05
C PHE A 144 -10.50 -6.10 4.59
N ASN A 145 -10.24 -7.36 4.30
CA ASN A 145 -10.13 -7.88 2.94
C ASN A 145 -11.47 -7.76 2.19
N ALA A 146 -12.59 -8.07 2.83
CA ALA A 146 -13.92 -7.86 2.24
C ALA A 146 -14.24 -6.38 2.03
N TYR A 147 -13.76 -5.49 2.91
CA TYR A 147 -13.93 -4.05 2.78
C TYR A 147 -12.98 -3.44 1.72
N SER A 148 -11.75 -3.93 1.61
CA SER A 148 -10.81 -3.52 0.56
C SER A 148 -11.21 -4.05 -0.83
N LEU A 149 -11.78 -5.25 -0.89
CA LEU A 149 -12.40 -5.79 -2.09
C LEU A 149 -13.72 -5.08 -2.43
N ARG A 150 -14.44 -4.54 -1.43
CA ARG A 150 -15.62 -3.68 -1.61
C ARG A 150 -15.29 -2.19 -1.82
N ARG A 151 -14.06 -1.77 -1.74
CA ARG A 151 -13.63 -0.52 -2.36
C ARG A 151 -13.74 -0.74 -3.88
N ALA A 152 -15.00 -0.74 -4.28
CA ALA A 152 -15.37 -0.69 -5.66
C ALA A 152 -14.45 0.29 -6.37
N SER A 153 -13.75 -0.16 -7.37
CA SER A 153 -13.15 0.72 -8.37
C SER A 153 -14.18 1.82 -8.66
N VAL A 154 -13.75 3.06 -8.78
CA VAL A 154 -14.66 4.15 -9.20
C VAL A 154 -15.46 3.74 -10.43
N ALA A 155 -14.89 2.86 -11.27
CA ALA A 155 -15.57 2.21 -12.39
C ALA A 155 -16.75 1.34 -11.94
N SER A 156 -16.64 0.54 -10.85
CA SER A 156 -17.77 -0.27 -10.39
C SER A 156 -18.90 0.59 -9.80
N LEU A 157 -18.57 1.70 -9.16
CA LEU A 157 -19.56 2.66 -8.68
C LEU A 157 -20.36 3.33 -9.83
N ILE A 158 -19.73 3.45 -11.01
CA ILE A 158 -20.37 4.04 -12.20
C ILE A 158 -21.10 2.99 -13.03
N TYR A 159 -20.56 1.76 -13.10
CA TYR A 159 -21.07 0.72 -14.01
C TYR A 159 -21.92 -0.35 -13.30
N ASP A 160 -21.82 -0.51 -11.98
CA ASP A 160 -22.63 -1.48 -11.27
C ASP A 160 -24.03 -0.95 -11.06
N LYS A 161 -25.00 -1.75 -11.51
CA LYS A 161 -26.41 -1.48 -11.31
C LYS A 161 -26.71 -1.35 -9.80
N PRO A 162 -27.30 -0.25 -9.35
CA PRO A 162 -27.68 -0.10 -7.96
C PRO A 162 -28.69 -1.19 -7.56
N GLU A 163 -28.47 -1.82 -6.38
CA GLU A 163 -29.32 -2.89 -5.89
C GLU A 163 -30.25 -2.43 -4.74
N GLY A 164 -31.36 -3.11 -4.55
CA GLY A 164 -32.30 -2.88 -3.46
C GLY A 164 -33.00 -1.52 -3.51
N ARG A 165 -33.07 -0.82 -2.37
CA ARG A 165 -33.77 0.49 -2.25
C ARG A 165 -33.16 1.58 -3.12
N ALA A 166 -31.89 1.51 -3.41
CA ALA A 166 -31.22 2.47 -4.31
C ALA A 166 -31.73 2.32 -5.75
N LEU A 167 -32.00 1.10 -6.19
CA LEU A 167 -32.58 0.83 -7.52
C LEU A 167 -33.98 1.44 -7.64
N THR A 168 -34.84 1.26 -6.62
CA THR A 168 -36.19 1.83 -6.61
C THR A 168 -36.20 3.35 -6.64
N ILE A 169 -35.31 4.00 -5.90
CA ILE A 169 -35.13 5.46 -5.94
C ILE A 169 -34.67 5.93 -7.32
N TRP A 170 -33.72 5.22 -7.91
CA TRP A 170 -33.16 5.53 -9.22
C TRP A 170 -34.21 5.38 -10.34
N THR A 171 -34.99 4.30 -10.32
CA THR A 171 -36.05 4.08 -11.29
C THR A 171 -37.18 5.09 -11.15
N LEU A 172 -37.52 5.51 -9.92
CA LEU A 172 -38.48 6.60 -9.66
C LEU A 172 -37.98 7.94 -10.21
N LEU A 173 -36.73 8.30 -9.97
CA LEU A 173 -36.16 9.54 -10.50
C LEU A 173 -36.09 9.54 -12.04
N LEU A 174 -35.75 8.42 -12.66
CA LEU A 174 -35.75 8.25 -14.10
C LEU A 174 -37.17 8.37 -14.71
N SER A 175 -38.17 7.77 -14.06
CA SER A 175 -39.56 7.86 -14.53
C SER A 175 -40.12 9.27 -14.42
N ILE A 176 -39.88 9.97 -13.31
CA ILE A 176 -40.30 11.38 -13.11
C ILE A 176 -39.58 12.29 -14.14
N GLY A 177 -38.28 12.09 -14.33
CA GLY A 177 -37.49 12.84 -15.31
C GLY A 177 -37.96 12.63 -16.75
N SER A 178 -38.31 11.41 -17.14
CA SER A 178 -38.82 11.12 -18.48
C SER A 178 -40.21 11.71 -18.72
N ILE A 179 -41.10 11.65 -17.72
CA ILE A 179 -42.43 12.26 -17.79
C ILE A 179 -42.34 13.82 -17.92
N SER A 180 -41.45 14.42 -17.11
CA SER A 180 -41.26 15.88 -17.18
C SER A 180 -40.68 16.34 -18.53
N ALA A 181 -39.72 15.60 -19.05
CA ALA A 181 -39.16 15.83 -20.38
C ALA A 181 -40.23 15.72 -21.48
N LEU A 182 -41.10 14.72 -21.41
CA LEU A 182 -42.18 14.52 -22.36
C LEU A 182 -43.20 15.68 -22.31
N ILE A 183 -43.56 16.18 -21.12
CA ILE A 183 -44.44 17.34 -20.93
C ILE A 183 -43.81 18.59 -21.54
N ILE A 184 -42.52 18.81 -21.35
CA ILE A 184 -41.79 19.96 -21.92
C ILE A 184 -41.80 19.87 -23.45
N VAL A 185 -41.51 18.71 -24.02
CA VAL A 185 -41.53 18.52 -25.48
C VAL A 185 -42.92 18.77 -26.05
N LEU A 186 -43.98 18.22 -25.42
CA LEU A 186 -45.35 18.43 -25.83
C LEU A 186 -45.78 19.91 -25.71
N SER A 187 -45.33 20.59 -24.66
CA SER A 187 -45.58 22.02 -24.45
C SER A 187 -44.94 22.89 -25.56
N ILE A 188 -43.68 22.58 -25.90
CA ILE A 188 -42.98 23.27 -27.00
C ILE A 188 -43.69 22.99 -28.36
N PHE A 189 -44.07 21.75 -28.57
CA PHE A 189 -44.78 21.36 -29.79
C PHE A 189 -46.11 22.08 -29.91
N ASN A 190 -46.89 22.15 -28.82
CA ASN A 190 -48.16 22.85 -28.80
C ASN A 190 -48.00 24.35 -29.00
N ALA A 191 -46.97 24.96 -28.38
CA ALA A 191 -46.68 26.38 -28.56
C ALA A 191 -46.26 26.73 -30.01
N THR A 192 -45.59 25.79 -30.72
CA THR A 192 -45.16 25.98 -32.11
C THR A 192 -46.31 25.87 -33.11
N PHE A 193 -47.33 25.06 -32.81
CA PHE A 193 -48.47 24.89 -33.70
C PHE A 193 -49.68 25.78 -33.40
N THR A 194 -49.73 26.42 -32.22
CA THR A 194 -50.82 27.36 -31.84
C THR A 194 -50.55 28.80 -32.25
N VAL A 195 -49.37 29.13 -32.75
CA VAL A 195 -48.97 30.48 -33.25
C VAL A 195 -49.17 30.58 -34.78
N ARG A 196 -50.19 29.98 -35.31
CA ARG A 196 -50.64 30.18 -36.70
C ARG A 196 -52.07 30.68 -36.78
#